data_f3c93e40de15f3bc7eafb4b518c46c5c
#
_entry.id   f3c93e40de15f3bc7eafb4b518c46c5c
#
_cell.length_a   1.000
_cell.length_b   1.000
_cell.length_c   1.000
_cell.angle_alpha   90.00
_cell.angle_beta   90.00
_cell.angle_gamma   90.00
#
_symmetry.space_group_name_H-M   'P 1'
#
loop_
_entity.id
_entity.type
_entity.pdbx_description
1 polymer ?
#
loop_
_entity_poly.entity_id
_entity_poly.type
_entity_poly.pdbx_seq_one_letter_code
_entity_poly.pdbx_strand_id
1 'polypeptide(L)'
;MVIHYLNTQPRDEKLDQKTRITSFNKVELNMILSIYGKNVSNGIWRDYAIDHNENTAVFSIYRSTFEKAFLQIIKSKKYLKKQKKYLLLNANNKKLKDSNELISIIDFLDFSLKRIV
;
A
#
# COMPACT_ATOMS: atom_id res chain seq x y z
N MET A 1 -2.25 13.90 -10.76
CA MET A 1 -1.86 13.65 -11.19
C MET A 1 -1.42 13.67 -11.68
N VAL A 2 -1.03 13.57 -11.84
CA VAL A 2 -0.60 13.55 -12.48
C VAL A 2 -0.30 13.09 -12.95
N ILE A 3 -0.16 12.80 -13.33
CA ILE A 3 0.18 12.42 -13.93
C ILE A 3 0.85 12.72 -14.58
N HIS A 4 1.27 13.07 -14.94
CA HIS A 4 1.81 13.11 -15.64
C HIS A 4 2.85 12.88 -15.50
N TYR A 5 3.33 12.58 -15.17
CA TYR A 5 4.26 12.20 -15.21
C TYR A 5 4.29 11.04 -15.26
N LEU A 6 3.74 10.57 -15.56
CA LEU A 6 3.63 9.41 -15.74
C LEU A 6 4.32 8.85 -16.77
N ASN A 7 4.66 9.29 -17.61
CA ASN A 7 5.57 8.99 -18.49
C ASN A 7 6.77 8.92 -17.89
N THR A 8 7.11 8.04 -17.10
CA THR A 8 8.28 8.02 -16.47
C THR A 8 9.36 7.91 -17.39
N GLN A 9 10.17 8.79 -17.39
CA GLN A 9 11.38 8.84 -18.15
C GLN A 9 12.48 8.25 -17.32
N PRO A 10 13.50 7.65 -17.91
CA PRO A 10 14.65 7.15 -17.15
C PRO A 10 15.26 8.21 -16.26
N ARG A 11 15.14 9.45 -16.70
CA ARG A 11 15.63 10.56 -15.93
C ARG A 11 14.87 10.75 -14.66
N ASP A 12 13.57 10.48 -14.68
CA ASP A 12 12.74 10.60 -13.52
C ASP A 12 13.07 9.56 -12.47
N GLU A 13 13.43 8.39 -12.93
CA GLU A 13 13.87 7.34 -12.01
C GLU A 13 15.13 7.75 -11.27
N LYS A 14 16.03 8.39 -11.97
CA LYS A 14 17.25 8.88 -11.34
C LYS A 14 16.95 9.95 -10.32
N LEU A 15 16.02 10.81 -10.62
CA LEU A 15 15.62 11.85 -9.69
C LEU A 15 15.02 11.26 -8.44
N ASP A 16 14.18 10.24 -8.61
CA ASP A 16 13.57 9.58 -7.47
C ASP A 16 14.63 8.94 -6.60
N GLN A 17 15.63 8.33 -7.18
CA GLN A 17 16.73 7.78 -6.42
C GLN A 17 17.48 8.85 -5.68
N LYS A 18 17.65 10.00 -6.31
CA LYS A 18 18.36 11.10 -5.67
C LYS A 18 17.57 11.65 -4.50
N THR A 19 16.27 11.82 -4.66
CA THR A 19 15.42 12.34 -3.59
C THR A 19 15.20 11.26 -2.55
N ARG A 20 15.46 10.00 -2.91
CA ARG A 20 15.34 8.88 -1.99
C ARG A 20 13.94 8.71 -1.46
N ILE A 21 12.95 9.12 -2.23
CA ILE A 21 11.57 8.89 -1.85
C ILE A 21 11.21 7.45 -2.15
N THR A 22 10.58 6.81 -1.20
CA THR A 22 10.07 5.46 -1.38
C THR A 22 8.63 5.57 -1.84
N SER A 23 8.31 4.87 -2.91
CA SER A 23 6.94 4.88 -3.43
C SER A 23 6.57 3.50 -3.93
N PHE A 24 5.27 3.26 -4.08
CA PHE A 24 4.81 2.04 -4.72
C PHE A 24 5.05 2.16 -6.21
N ASN A 25 5.56 1.10 -6.83
CA ASN A 25 5.73 1.10 -8.27
C ASN A 25 4.39 0.74 -8.92
N LYS A 26 4.37 0.78 -10.25
CA LYS A 26 3.13 0.57 -10.98
C LYS A 26 2.53 -0.80 -10.74
N VAL A 27 3.35 -1.83 -10.70
CA VAL A 27 2.87 -3.19 -10.46
C VAL A 27 2.25 -3.29 -9.08
N GLU A 28 2.93 -2.75 -8.09
CA GLU A 28 2.43 -2.76 -6.71
C GLU A 28 1.10 -2.02 -6.61
N LEU A 29 1.02 -0.84 -7.19
CA LEU A 29 -0.22 -0.08 -7.15
C LEU A 29 -1.37 -0.81 -7.85
N ASN A 30 -1.07 -1.44 -8.98
CA ASN A 30 -2.10 -2.19 -9.69
C ASN A 30 -2.64 -3.33 -8.83
N MET A 31 -1.77 -4.02 -8.11
CA MET A 31 -2.20 -5.09 -7.23
C MET A 31 -3.08 -4.57 -6.10
N ILE A 32 -2.64 -3.49 -5.47
CA ILE A 32 -3.37 -2.92 -4.34
C ILE A 32 -4.71 -2.36 -4.81
N LEU A 33 -4.71 -1.64 -5.93
CA LEU A 33 -5.94 -1.01 -6.43
C LEU A 33 -6.94 -2.04 -6.93
N SER A 34 -6.47 -3.20 -7.38
CA SER A 34 -7.38 -4.28 -7.78
C SER A 34 -8.18 -4.78 -6.60
N ILE A 35 -7.51 -5.06 -5.47
CA ILE A 35 -8.24 -5.55 -4.31
C ILE A 35 -9.05 -4.43 -3.67
N TYR A 36 -8.55 -3.19 -3.75
CA TYR A 36 -9.28 -2.04 -3.23
C TYR A 36 -10.59 -1.87 -4.00
N GLY A 37 -10.54 -1.87 -5.33
CA GLY A 37 -11.73 -1.68 -6.15
C GLY A 37 -12.79 -2.74 -5.91
N LYS A 38 -12.35 -3.99 -5.73
CA LYS A 38 -13.24 -5.08 -5.44
C LYS A 38 -14.00 -4.84 -4.15
N ASN A 39 -13.33 -4.35 -3.13
CA ASN A 39 -13.96 -4.14 -1.83
C ASN A 39 -14.76 -2.86 -1.75
N VAL A 40 -14.44 -1.88 -2.56
CA VAL A 40 -15.28 -0.69 -2.69
C VAL A 40 -16.60 -1.09 -3.36
N SER A 41 -16.54 -1.91 -4.41
CA SER A 41 -17.74 -2.39 -5.08
C SER A 41 -18.63 -3.17 -4.13
N ASN A 42 -18.06 -3.89 -3.19
CA ASN A 42 -18.82 -4.66 -2.23
C ASN A 42 -19.24 -3.82 -1.01
N GLY A 43 -18.93 -2.53 -1.01
CA GLY A 43 -19.34 -1.64 0.06
C GLY A 43 -18.54 -1.78 1.34
N ILE A 44 -17.41 -2.50 1.30
CA ILE A 44 -16.61 -2.73 2.49
C ILE A 44 -15.63 -1.60 2.73
N TRP A 45 -14.98 -1.11 1.68
CA TRP A 45 -14.01 -0.03 1.79
C TRP A 45 -14.57 1.22 1.12
N ARG A 46 -14.17 2.39 1.63
CA ARG A 46 -14.77 3.62 1.16
C ARG A 46 -13.79 4.59 0.53
N ASP A 47 -12.61 4.69 1.08
CA ASP A 47 -11.67 5.70 0.62
C ASP A 47 -10.25 5.21 0.86
N TYR A 48 -9.28 5.87 0.21
CA TYR A 48 -7.89 5.55 0.44
C TYR A 48 -7.04 6.80 0.34
N ALA A 49 -5.84 6.70 0.86
CA ALA A 49 -4.84 7.76 0.74
C ALA A 49 -3.48 7.10 0.54
N ILE A 50 -2.62 7.75 -0.21
CA ILE A 50 -1.27 7.26 -0.43
C ILE A 50 -0.31 8.33 0.06
N ASP A 51 0.59 7.91 0.95
CA ASP A 51 1.63 8.79 1.46
C ASP A 51 2.97 8.14 1.22
N HIS A 52 3.97 8.93 1.00
CA HIS A 52 5.31 8.37 0.87
C HIS A 52 6.33 9.40 1.33
N ASN A 53 7.41 8.88 1.86
CA ASN A 53 8.52 9.69 2.29
C ASN A 53 9.80 8.95 1.96
N GLU A 54 10.88 9.36 2.56
CA GLU A 54 12.17 8.77 2.25
C GLU A 54 12.23 7.27 2.54
N ASN A 55 11.60 6.85 3.61
CA ASN A 55 11.75 5.48 4.09
C ASN A 55 10.59 4.55 3.80
N THR A 56 9.40 5.08 3.65
CA THR A 56 8.20 4.24 3.51
C THR A 56 7.22 4.80 2.50
N ALA A 57 6.42 3.91 1.95
CA ALA A 57 5.23 4.25 1.20
C ALA A 57 4.06 3.60 1.92
N VAL A 58 2.97 4.32 2.10
CA VAL A 58 1.84 3.84 2.87
C VAL A 58 0.56 4.00 2.06
N PHE A 59 -0.19 2.91 1.95
CA PHE A 59 -1.51 2.92 1.33
C PHE A 59 -2.51 2.72 2.45
N SER A 60 -3.25 3.76 2.79
CA SER A 60 -4.21 3.73 3.89
C SER A 60 -5.60 3.52 3.35
N ILE A 61 -6.34 2.62 3.95
CA ILE A 61 -7.69 2.25 3.52
C ILE A 61 -8.67 2.62 4.62
N TYR A 62 -9.75 3.28 4.24
CA TYR A 62 -10.76 3.79 5.18
C TYR A 62 -12.11 3.16 4.92
N ARG A 63 -12.83 2.86 5.98
CA ARG A 63 -14.23 2.42 5.88
C ARG A 63 -15.16 3.62 6.00
N SER A 64 -14.68 4.69 6.58
CA SER A 64 -15.45 5.91 6.75
C SER A 64 -14.53 7.10 6.57
N THR A 65 -15.08 8.18 6.03
CA THR A 65 -14.32 9.37 5.76
C THR A 65 -13.79 10.04 7.03
N PHE A 66 -14.47 9.83 8.13
CA PHE A 66 -14.14 10.54 9.36
C PHE A 66 -13.39 9.69 10.38
N GLU A 67 -13.06 8.47 10.04
CA GLU A 67 -12.35 7.60 10.97
C GLU A 67 -10.89 7.52 10.55
N LYS A 68 -10.07 7.02 11.45
CA LYS A 68 -8.69 6.75 11.08
C LYS A 68 -8.65 5.53 10.17
N ALA A 69 -7.52 5.31 9.55
CA ALA A 69 -7.38 4.23 8.61
C ALA A 69 -7.73 2.88 9.24
N PHE A 70 -8.53 2.12 8.52
CA PHE A 70 -8.93 0.77 8.93
C PHE A 70 -7.78 -0.21 8.71
N LEU A 71 -7.07 -0.05 7.61
CA LEU A 71 -5.91 -0.88 7.26
C LEU A 71 -4.86 -0.01 6.63
N GLN A 72 -3.61 -0.39 6.79
CA GLN A 72 -2.52 0.28 6.11
C GLN A 72 -1.56 -0.76 5.56
N ILE A 73 -1.21 -0.61 4.29
CA ILE A 73 -0.19 -1.43 3.64
C ILE A 73 1.05 -0.55 3.55
N ILE A 74 2.12 -0.99 4.16
CA ILE A 74 3.35 -0.21 4.25
C ILE A 74 4.47 -0.92 3.51
N LYS A 75 5.13 -0.18 2.62
CA LYS A 75 6.31 -0.66 1.93
C LYS A 75 7.51 0.06 2.52
N SER A 76 8.54 -0.67 2.90
CA SER A 76 9.77 -0.09 3.43
C SER A 76 10.84 -0.06 2.36
N LYS A 77 11.57 1.02 2.29
CA LYS A 77 12.66 1.17 1.35
C LYS A 77 13.74 0.14 1.59
N LYS A 78 14.10 0.01 2.85
CA LYS A 78 15.05 -0.98 3.28
C LYS A 78 14.44 -1.66 4.46
N TYR A 79 14.71 -2.89 4.63
CA TYR A 79 14.28 -3.55 5.84
C TYR A 79 15.50 -3.95 6.62
N LEU A 80 15.38 -3.84 7.91
CA LEU A 80 16.41 -4.28 8.82
C LEU A 80 16.38 -5.80 8.87
N LYS A 81 17.37 -6.38 9.49
CA LYS A 81 17.52 -7.83 9.49
C LYS A 81 16.25 -8.60 9.81
N LYS A 82 15.45 -8.11 10.71
CA LYS A 82 14.27 -8.85 11.13
C LYS A 82 12.97 -8.26 10.63
N GLN A 83 13.05 -7.28 9.76
CA GLN A 83 11.87 -6.58 9.29
C GLN A 83 11.62 -6.92 7.84
N LYS A 84 10.38 -7.21 7.52
CA LYS A 84 10.01 -7.53 6.14
C LYS A 84 9.77 -6.24 5.35
N LYS A 85 9.80 -6.39 4.03
CA LYS A 85 9.64 -5.25 3.14
C LYS A 85 8.23 -4.69 3.17
N TYR A 86 7.23 -5.55 3.28
CA TYR A 86 5.83 -5.13 3.30
C TYR A 86 5.17 -5.51 4.61
N LEU A 87 4.30 -4.65 5.08
CA LEU A 87 3.66 -4.80 6.38
C LEU A 87 2.21 -4.39 6.26
N LEU A 88 1.33 -5.13 6.90
CA LEU A 88 -0.09 -4.80 6.96
C LEU A 88 -0.46 -4.52 8.41
N LEU A 89 -0.99 -3.34 8.67
CA LEU A 89 -1.40 -2.93 10.02
C LEU A 89 -2.91 -2.72 10.07
N ASN A 90 -3.49 -2.97 11.24
CA ASN A 90 -4.90 -2.65 11.46
C ASN A 90 -5.03 -1.25 12.07
N ALA A 91 -6.26 -0.86 12.40
CA ALA A 91 -6.55 0.48 12.92
C ALA A 91 -5.83 0.80 14.23
N ASN A 92 -5.43 -0.22 14.97
CA ASN A 92 -4.72 -0.04 16.22
C ASN A 92 -3.22 -0.16 16.06
N ASN A 93 -2.75 -0.07 14.81
CA ASN A 93 -1.34 -0.18 14.47
C ASN A 93 -0.75 -1.54 14.82
N LYS A 94 -1.60 -2.56 14.85
CA LYS A 94 -1.15 -3.89 15.14
C LYS A 94 -0.83 -4.60 13.85
N LYS A 95 0.26 -5.32 13.82
CA LYS A 95 0.67 -6.06 12.62
C LYS A 95 -0.26 -7.24 12.39
N LEU A 96 -0.84 -7.29 11.22
CA LEU A 96 -1.68 -8.42 10.81
C LEU A 96 -0.89 -9.40 9.97
N LYS A 97 0.04 -8.90 9.17
CA LYS A 97 0.83 -9.74 8.27
C LYS A 97 2.07 -8.97 7.85
N ASP A 98 3.15 -9.66 7.60
CA ASP A 98 4.30 -9.06 6.94
C ASP A 98 4.86 -10.05 5.94
N SER A 99 5.59 -9.55 4.95
CA SER A 99 6.17 -10.39 3.92
C SER A 99 7.17 -9.58 3.11
N ASN A 100 8.09 -10.27 2.48
CA ASN A 100 8.97 -9.63 1.52
C ASN A 100 8.34 -9.56 0.13
N GLU A 101 7.14 -10.14 -0.02
CA GLU A 101 6.42 -10.11 -1.29
C GLU A 101 5.03 -9.55 -1.08
N LEU A 102 4.69 -8.54 -1.86
CA LEU A 102 3.41 -7.87 -1.72
C LEU A 102 2.23 -8.82 -1.98
N ILE A 103 2.41 -9.78 -2.88
CA ILE A 103 1.33 -10.72 -3.18
C ILE A 103 0.87 -11.47 -1.94
N SER A 104 1.77 -11.74 -1.00
CA SER A 104 1.38 -12.40 0.24
C SER A 104 0.45 -11.56 1.08
N ILE A 105 0.67 -10.24 1.09
CA ILE A 105 -0.22 -9.32 1.79
C ILE A 105 -1.60 -9.29 1.10
N ILE A 106 -1.59 -9.22 -0.22
CA ILE A 106 -2.82 -9.16 -1.00
C ILE A 106 -3.65 -10.44 -0.82
N ASP A 107 -2.99 -11.58 -0.87
CA ASP A 107 -3.67 -12.87 -0.68
C ASP A 107 -4.25 -13.00 0.73
N PHE A 108 -3.51 -12.52 1.72
CA PHE A 108 -3.99 -12.54 3.09
C PHE A 108 -5.26 -11.69 3.22
N LEU A 109 -5.26 -10.51 2.62
CA LEU A 109 -6.43 -9.63 2.65
C LEU A 109 -7.62 -10.26 1.96
N ASP A 110 -7.39 -10.82 0.78
CA ASP A 110 -8.46 -11.42 0.01
C ASP A 110 -9.09 -12.58 0.78
N PHE A 111 -8.26 -13.41 1.37
CA PHE A 111 -8.72 -14.54 2.15
C PHE A 111 -9.49 -14.09 3.40
N SER A 112 -8.95 -13.14 4.12
CA SER A 112 -9.57 -12.65 5.35
C SER A 112 -10.93 -12.02 5.09
N LEU A 113 -11.04 -11.26 4.00
CA LEU A 113 -12.30 -10.61 3.66
C LEU A 113 -13.36 -11.62 3.28
N LYS A 114 -12.96 -12.66 2.58
CA LYS A 114 -13.91 -13.72 2.23
C LYS A 114 -14.46 -14.41 3.46
N ARG A 115 -13.65 -14.54 4.47
CA ARG A 115 -14.09 -15.19 5.70
C ARG A 115 -15.01 -14.34 6.52
N ILE A 116 -14.83 -13.04 6.44
CA ILE A 116 -15.64 -12.11 7.21
C ILE A 116 -17.01 -11.96 6.58
N VAL A 117 -17.06 -11.97 5.28
CA VAL A 117 -18.30 -11.85 4.56
C VAL A 117 -19.00 -13.19 4.47
#